data_93be02e9af8c22404c19207ee137c632
#
_entry.id   93be02e9af8c22404c19207ee137c632
#
_cell.length_a   1.000
_cell.length_b   1.000
_cell.length_c   1.000
_cell.angle_alpha   90.00
_cell.angle_beta   90.00
_cell.angle_gamma   90.00
#
_symmetry.space_group_name_H-M   'P 1'
#
loop_
_entity.id
_entity.type
_entity.pdbx_description
1 polymer ?
#
loop_
_entity_poly.entity_id
_entity_poly.type
_entity_poly.pdbx_seq_one_letter_code
_entity_poly.pdbx_strand_id
1 'polypeptide(L)'
;MKHELSALKPLFILLPLLVLGFVLFWTLFGGTLSKDFQFKSAPSEQFTQEEIQGAADVALRRFKYGFSGCTMTKLQYVDAYASSDTWNWAAEYNADEGVVFHSTFTTDDFFAPKNGFNPNDTYAYQWYVARSNGGHWKIVNLGQG
;
A
#
# COMPACT_ATOMS: atom_id res chain seq x y z
N MET A 1 10.30 22.15 -42.16
CA MET A 1 9.65 22.43 -40.85
C MET A 1 8.17 22.03 -40.73
N LYS A 2 7.44 21.82 -41.82
CA LYS A 2 6.03 21.38 -41.75
C LYS A 2 5.82 19.85 -41.57
N HIS A 3 6.83 19.01 -41.80
CA HIS A 3 6.73 17.57 -41.73
C HIS A 3 6.94 16.99 -40.32
N GLU A 4 7.57 17.69 -39.41
CA GLU A 4 7.83 17.19 -38.03
C GLU A 4 6.61 17.28 -37.11
N LEU A 5 5.73 18.28 -37.31
CA LEU A 5 4.52 18.48 -36.53
C LEU A 5 3.43 17.44 -36.79
N SER A 6 3.47 16.74 -37.94
CA SER A 6 2.48 15.69 -38.27
C SER A 6 2.76 14.34 -37.56
N ALA A 7 4.03 14.06 -37.25
CA ALA A 7 4.43 12.85 -36.52
C ALA A 7 4.16 12.92 -35.00
N LEU A 8 4.05 14.13 -34.45
CA LEU A 8 3.79 14.36 -33.03
C LEU A 8 2.30 14.19 -32.66
N LYS A 9 1.39 14.41 -33.62
CA LYS A 9 -0.07 14.31 -33.37
C LYS A 9 -0.53 12.95 -32.84
N PRO A 10 -0.09 11.79 -33.40
CA PRO A 10 -0.49 10.50 -32.88
C PRO A 10 0.08 10.22 -31.47
N LEU A 11 1.25 10.77 -31.15
CA LEU A 11 1.89 10.62 -29.84
C LEU A 11 1.09 11.32 -28.73
N PHE A 12 0.53 12.50 -29.01
CA PHE A 12 -0.31 13.24 -28.05
C PHE A 12 -1.65 12.54 -27.73
N ILE A 13 -2.13 11.68 -28.63
CA ILE A 13 -3.36 10.89 -28.41
C ILE A 13 -3.01 9.54 -27.77
N LEU A 14 -1.90 8.93 -28.18
CA LEU A 14 -1.50 7.61 -27.71
C LEU A 14 -1.10 7.62 -26.23
N LEU A 15 -0.39 8.62 -25.77
CA LEU A 15 0.08 8.73 -24.38
C LEU A 15 -1.07 8.76 -23.36
N PRO A 16 -2.09 9.61 -23.48
CA PRO A 16 -3.23 9.59 -22.56
C PRO A 16 -4.04 8.29 -22.62
N LEU A 17 -4.14 7.63 -23.79
CA LEU A 17 -4.78 6.34 -23.89
C LEU A 17 -4.01 5.23 -23.18
N LEU A 18 -2.69 5.23 -23.23
CA LEU A 18 -1.84 4.30 -22.48
C LEU A 18 -1.95 4.53 -20.98
N VAL A 19 -1.96 5.79 -20.54
CA VAL A 19 -2.16 6.13 -19.12
C VAL A 19 -3.54 5.69 -18.64
N LEU A 20 -4.58 5.96 -19.44
CA LEU A 20 -5.94 5.52 -19.11
C LEU A 20 -6.04 3.99 -19.04
N GLY A 21 -5.45 3.28 -20.00
CA GLY A 21 -5.39 1.82 -20.01
C GLY A 21 -4.64 1.26 -18.79
N PHE A 22 -3.54 1.89 -18.39
CA PHE A 22 -2.80 1.52 -17.19
C PHE A 22 -3.62 1.73 -15.92
N VAL A 23 -4.28 2.89 -15.77
CA VAL A 23 -5.16 3.17 -14.62
C VAL A 23 -6.32 2.18 -14.56
N LEU A 24 -6.98 1.92 -15.69
CA LEU A 24 -8.08 0.95 -15.77
C LEU A 24 -7.60 -0.46 -15.42
N PHE A 25 -6.44 -0.88 -15.90
CA PHE A 25 -5.87 -2.18 -15.57
C PHE A 25 -5.71 -2.34 -14.05
N TRP A 26 -5.08 -1.38 -13.37
CA TRP A 26 -4.87 -1.47 -11.93
C TRP A 26 -6.15 -1.28 -11.10
N THR A 27 -7.17 -0.59 -11.62
CA THR A 27 -8.48 -0.52 -10.95
C THR A 27 -9.23 -1.84 -11.02
N LEU A 28 -9.04 -2.63 -12.09
CA LEU A 28 -9.74 -3.89 -12.30
C LEU A 28 -8.97 -5.09 -11.73
N PHE A 29 -7.64 -5.07 -11.78
CA PHE A 29 -6.80 -6.24 -11.48
C PHE A 29 -5.86 -6.07 -10.28
N GLY A 30 -5.79 -4.90 -9.67
CA GLY A 30 -5.02 -4.65 -8.45
C GLY A 30 -5.66 -5.25 -7.20
N GLY A 31 -4.99 -5.07 -6.06
CA GLY A 31 -5.60 -5.32 -4.76
C GLY A 31 -6.79 -4.39 -4.53
N THR A 32 -7.85 -4.90 -3.92
CA THR A 32 -9.09 -4.17 -3.68
C THR A 32 -9.41 -4.09 -2.20
N LEU A 33 -10.25 -3.14 -1.82
CA LEU A 33 -10.83 -3.08 -0.48
C LEU A 33 -12.24 -3.69 -0.54
N SER A 34 -12.60 -4.45 0.50
CA SER A 34 -13.95 -4.98 0.61
C SER A 34 -14.96 -3.84 0.82
N LYS A 35 -16.23 -4.09 0.51
CA LYS A 35 -17.31 -3.12 0.76
C LYS A 35 -17.42 -2.75 2.24
N ASP A 36 -17.10 -3.71 3.12
CA ASP A 36 -17.14 -3.58 4.58
C ASP A 36 -15.73 -3.37 5.15
N PHE A 37 -14.81 -2.82 4.36
CA PHE A 37 -13.45 -2.54 4.81
C PHE A 37 -13.43 -1.69 6.07
N GLN A 38 -12.64 -2.11 7.05
CA GLN A 38 -12.48 -1.40 8.32
C GLN A 38 -11.04 -0.90 8.47
N PHE A 39 -10.89 0.41 8.58
CA PHE A 39 -9.69 1.01 9.11
C PHE A 39 -9.87 1.26 10.61
N LYS A 40 -8.99 0.69 11.44
CA LYS A 40 -9.01 0.87 12.89
C LYS A 40 -7.72 1.56 13.32
N SER A 41 -7.87 2.72 13.93
CA SER A 41 -6.78 3.47 14.53
C SER A 41 -7.09 3.70 16.00
N ALA A 42 -6.25 3.16 16.88
CA ALA A 42 -6.27 3.52 18.29
C ALA A 42 -5.56 4.88 18.48
N PRO A 43 -5.88 5.63 19.54
CA PRO A 43 -5.05 6.77 19.95
C PRO A 43 -3.60 6.33 20.18
N SER A 44 -2.66 7.18 19.79
CA SER A 44 -1.24 7.00 20.05
C SER A 44 -0.69 8.18 20.84
N GLU A 45 0.25 7.91 21.72
CA GLU A 45 1.00 8.97 22.43
C GLU A 45 2.09 9.59 21.55
N GLN A 46 2.53 8.88 20.51
CA GLN A 46 3.64 9.29 19.64
C GLN A 46 3.18 9.95 18.36
N PHE A 47 2.01 9.55 17.80
CA PHE A 47 1.55 9.98 16.49
C PHE A 47 0.15 10.55 16.52
N THR A 48 -0.07 11.61 15.75
CA THR A 48 -1.40 12.14 15.50
C THR A 48 -2.20 11.18 14.59
N GLN A 49 -3.52 11.29 14.61
CA GLN A 49 -4.37 10.48 13.71
C GLN A 49 -4.09 10.77 12.23
N GLU A 50 -3.70 12.01 11.89
CA GLU A 50 -3.32 12.40 10.55
C GLU A 50 -2.02 11.71 10.09
N GLU A 51 -1.03 11.60 10.97
CA GLU A 51 0.23 10.89 10.69
C GLU A 51 -0.01 9.39 10.50
N ILE A 52 -0.84 8.79 11.36
CA ILE A 52 -1.22 7.37 11.23
C ILE A 52 -1.98 7.14 9.93
N GLN A 53 -2.90 8.03 9.55
CA GLN A 53 -3.61 7.94 8.27
C GLN A 53 -2.64 8.06 7.09
N GLY A 54 -1.70 8.99 7.13
CA GLY A 54 -0.67 9.13 6.08
C GLY A 54 0.18 7.87 5.90
N ALA A 55 0.54 7.21 6.99
CA ALA A 55 1.24 5.93 6.93
C ALA A 55 0.34 4.79 6.40
N ALA A 56 -0.94 4.77 6.81
CA ALA A 56 -1.92 3.80 6.30
C ALA A 56 -2.14 3.94 4.79
N ASP A 57 -2.18 5.16 4.26
CA ASP A 57 -2.34 5.43 2.83
C ASP A 57 -1.18 4.84 2.00
N VAL A 58 0.03 4.81 2.56
CA VAL A 58 1.19 4.16 1.92
C VAL A 58 1.02 2.65 1.88
N ALA A 59 0.54 2.03 2.97
CA ALA A 59 0.24 0.59 3.01
C ALA A 59 -0.88 0.22 2.03
N LEU A 60 -1.97 0.99 2.01
CA LEU A 60 -3.09 0.78 1.10
C LEU A 60 -2.69 0.93 -0.37
N ARG A 61 -1.84 1.90 -0.69
CA ARG A 61 -1.29 2.09 -2.04
C ARG A 61 -0.43 0.89 -2.44
N ARG A 62 0.43 0.42 -1.56
CA ARG A 62 1.25 -0.78 -1.82
C ARG A 62 0.38 -2.01 -2.04
N PHE A 63 -0.68 -2.17 -1.24
CA PHE A 63 -1.64 -3.26 -1.40
C PHE A 63 -2.31 -3.20 -2.78
N LYS A 64 -2.81 -2.03 -3.17
CA LYS A 64 -3.46 -1.83 -4.47
C LYS A 64 -2.58 -2.26 -5.66
N TYR A 65 -1.31 -1.91 -5.63
CA TYR A 65 -0.41 -2.16 -6.76
C TYR A 65 0.40 -3.46 -6.67
N GLY A 66 0.40 -4.14 -5.55
CA GLY A 66 1.21 -5.33 -5.33
C GLY A 66 0.46 -6.61 -4.99
N PHE A 67 -0.86 -6.54 -4.75
CA PHE A 67 -1.64 -7.68 -4.24
C PHE A 67 -2.84 -7.99 -5.16
N SER A 68 -2.55 -8.23 -6.44
CA SER A 68 -3.58 -8.61 -7.41
C SER A 68 -4.29 -9.89 -6.98
N GLY A 69 -5.62 -9.90 -7.08
CA GLY A 69 -6.45 -11.01 -6.63
C GLY A 69 -6.70 -11.06 -5.11
N CYS A 70 -6.24 -10.04 -4.38
CA CYS A 70 -6.45 -9.94 -2.95
C CYS A 70 -7.47 -8.84 -2.61
N THR A 71 -8.30 -9.09 -1.60
CA THR A 71 -9.30 -8.13 -1.10
C THR A 71 -9.08 -7.89 0.37
N MET A 72 -8.63 -6.68 0.73
CA MET A 72 -8.40 -6.31 2.13
C MET A 72 -9.72 -6.03 2.83
N THR A 73 -9.92 -6.66 3.97
CA THR A 73 -11.11 -6.50 4.80
C THR A 73 -10.86 -5.61 6.02
N LYS A 74 -9.62 -5.58 6.50
CA LYS A 74 -9.24 -4.79 7.67
C LYS A 74 -7.79 -4.31 7.57
N LEU A 75 -7.56 -3.07 8.04
CA LEU A 75 -6.25 -2.53 8.35
C LEU A 75 -6.32 -1.89 9.74
N GLN A 76 -5.43 -2.27 10.64
CA GLN A 76 -5.45 -1.82 12.03
C GLN A 76 -4.07 -1.29 12.43
N TYR A 77 -4.01 -0.06 12.95
CA TYR A 77 -2.83 0.48 13.62
C TYR A 77 -2.63 -0.23 14.96
N VAL A 78 -1.39 -0.62 15.25
CA VAL A 78 -1.01 -1.32 16.48
C VAL A 78 0.03 -0.49 17.23
N ASP A 79 -0.43 0.31 18.20
CA ASP A 79 0.41 1.25 18.96
C ASP A 79 1.54 0.55 19.72
N ALA A 80 1.32 -0.68 20.21
CA ALA A 80 2.33 -1.45 20.93
C ALA A 80 3.61 -1.74 20.10
N TYR A 81 3.54 -1.59 18.79
CA TYR A 81 4.66 -1.77 17.87
C TYR A 81 5.19 -0.45 17.30
N ALA A 82 4.70 0.69 17.76
CA ALA A 82 5.29 1.97 17.38
C ALA A 82 6.75 2.04 17.85
N SER A 83 7.62 2.58 17.04
CA SER A 83 9.00 2.78 17.45
C SER A 83 9.09 3.76 18.62
N SER A 84 9.82 3.39 19.65
CA SER A 84 9.99 4.16 20.87
C SER A 84 11.47 4.31 21.22
N ASP A 85 11.79 5.14 22.18
CA ASP A 85 13.15 5.32 22.68
C ASP A 85 13.76 4.03 23.27
N THR A 86 12.91 3.12 23.75
CA THR A 86 13.33 1.83 24.32
C THR A 86 13.46 0.73 23.27
N TRP A 87 12.70 0.80 22.20
CA TRP A 87 12.76 -0.16 21.09
C TRP A 87 12.40 0.53 19.77
N ASN A 88 13.42 1.08 19.16
CA ASN A 88 13.28 1.74 17.86
C ASN A 88 13.68 0.78 16.73
N TRP A 89 12.77 -0.11 16.34
CA TRP A 89 12.98 -1.01 15.21
C TRP A 89 13.18 -0.25 13.88
N ALA A 90 12.64 0.97 13.77
CA ALA A 90 12.79 1.79 12.58
C ALA A 90 14.26 2.14 12.30
N ALA A 91 15.12 2.20 13.34
CA ALA A 91 16.54 2.44 13.19
C ALA A 91 17.26 1.33 12.38
N GLU A 92 16.76 0.10 12.41
CA GLU A 92 17.29 -1.01 11.59
C GLU A 92 17.13 -0.73 10.10
N TYR A 93 16.18 0.14 9.75
CA TYR A 93 15.90 0.58 8.38
C TYR A 93 16.39 2.01 8.09
N ASN A 94 17.29 2.54 8.92
CA ASN A 94 17.80 3.91 8.85
C ASN A 94 16.69 4.97 8.91
N ALA A 95 15.70 4.74 9.76
CA ALA A 95 14.58 5.64 10.00
C ALA A 95 14.50 6.01 11.49
N ASP A 96 13.88 7.16 11.78
CA ASP A 96 13.76 7.69 13.15
C ASP A 96 12.47 7.22 13.83
N GLU A 97 11.43 7.03 13.03
CA GLU A 97 10.09 6.73 13.49
C GLU A 97 9.44 5.64 12.65
N GLY A 98 8.55 4.87 13.26
CA GLY A 98 7.83 3.83 12.54
C GLY A 98 6.51 3.46 13.20
N VAL A 99 5.60 3.00 12.37
CA VAL A 99 4.28 2.48 12.74
C VAL A 99 4.07 1.11 12.14
N VAL A 100 3.33 0.26 12.83
CA VAL A 100 2.96 -1.07 12.34
C VAL A 100 1.45 -1.17 12.17
N PHE A 101 1.04 -1.68 11.02
CA PHE A 101 -0.34 -2.06 10.80
C PHE A 101 -0.46 -3.57 10.70
N HIS A 102 -1.57 -4.10 11.23
CA HIS A 102 -2.02 -5.44 10.95
C HIS A 102 -3.16 -5.38 9.94
N SER A 103 -3.07 -6.17 8.89
CA SER A 103 -4.13 -6.31 7.90
C SER A 103 -4.69 -7.72 7.88
N THR A 104 -5.93 -7.82 7.42
CA THR A 104 -6.55 -9.08 7.02
C THR A 104 -7.05 -8.92 5.60
N PHE A 105 -6.78 -9.91 4.74
CA PHE A 105 -7.27 -9.93 3.38
C PHE A 105 -7.57 -11.35 2.93
N THR A 106 -8.47 -11.47 1.97
CA THR A 106 -8.83 -12.74 1.31
C THR A 106 -8.24 -12.76 -0.10
N THR A 107 -8.10 -13.94 -0.65
CA THR A 107 -7.53 -14.19 -1.98
C THR A 107 -8.57 -14.81 -2.91
N ASP A 108 -8.48 -14.49 -4.20
CA ASP A 108 -9.25 -15.16 -5.25
C ASP A 108 -8.58 -16.48 -5.69
N ASP A 109 -9.21 -17.19 -6.60
CA ASP A 109 -8.70 -18.45 -7.17
C ASP A 109 -7.93 -18.28 -8.49
N PHE A 110 -7.83 -17.06 -9.00
CA PHE A 110 -7.25 -16.81 -10.32
C PHE A 110 -5.98 -15.95 -10.30
N PHE A 111 -6.05 -14.73 -9.74
CA PHE A 111 -4.91 -13.80 -9.75
C PHE A 111 -3.98 -13.98 -8.54
N ALA A 112 -4.53 -14.24 -7.35
CA ALA A 112 -3.74 -14.40 -6.15
C ALA A 112 -2.72 -15.55 -6.22
N PRO A 113 -3.04 -16.73 -6.80
CA PRO A 113 -2.06 -17.81 -6.97
C PRO A 113 -0.86 -17.44 -7.84
N LYS A 114 -1.03 -16.54 -8.80
CA LYS A 114 0.07 -16.03 -9.65
C LYS A 114 1.05 -15.16 -8.89
N ASN A 115 0.63 -14.65 -7.72
CA ASN A 115 1.43 -13.84 -6.80
C ASN A 115 1.91 -14.63 -5.57
N GLY A 116 1.78 -15.95 -5.59
CA GLY A 116 2.29 -16.85 -4.54
C GLY A 116 1.37 -17.05 -3.34
N PHE A 117 0.10 -16.65 -3.45
CA PHE A 117 -0.91 -16.91 -2.41
C PHE A 117 -1.69 -18.19 -2.70
N ASN A 118 -2.19 -18.85 -1.65
CA ASN A 118 -3.15 -19.92 -1.86
C ASN A 118 -4.49 -19.34 -2.37
N PRO A 119 -5.22 -20.08 -3.23
CA PRO A 119 -6.52 -19.65 -3.70
C PRO A 119 -7.56 -19.73 -2.57
N ASN A 120 -8.50 -18.78 -2.57
CA ASN A 120 -9.64 -18.73 -1.66
C ASN A 120 -9.25 -18.85 -0.17
N ASP A 121 -8.17 -18.22 0.22
CA ASP A 121 -7.60 -18.25 1.57
C ASP A 121 -7.68 -16.89 2.25
N THR A 122 -7.38 -16.84 3.55
CA THR A 122 -7.33 -15.62 4.34
C THR A 122 -5.95 -15.45 4.93
N TYR A 123 -5.40 -14.27 4.78
CA TYR A 123 -4.08 -13.91 5.27
C TYR A 123 -4.13 -12.78 6.27
N ALA A 124 -3.23 -12.85 7.26
CA ALA A 124 -2.90 -11.76 8.15
C ALA A 124 -1.48 -11.27 7.85
N TYR A 125 -1.31 -9.98 7.59
CA TYR A 125 -0.01 -9.37 7.31
C TYR A 125 0.28 -8.23 8.26
N GLN A 126 1.57 -8.07 8.57
CA GLN A 126 2.12 -6.90 9.25
C GLN A 126 2.78 -5.99 8.22
N TRP A 127 2.60 -4.69 8.39
CA TRP A 127 3.15 -3.64 7.53
C TRP A 127 3.97 -2.71 8.39
N TYR A 128 5.27 -2.71 8.16
CA TYR A 128 6.22 -1.83 8.84
C TYR A 128 6.44 -0.60 7.97
N VAL A 129 5.97 0.54 8.45
CA VAL A 129 5.99 1.82 7.74
C VAL A 129 6.82 2.80 8.54
N ALA A 130 7.86 3.34 7.95
CA ALA A 130 8.83 4.18 8.65
C ALA A 130 9.11 5.48 7.89
N ARG A 131 9.62 6.47 8.60
CA ARG A 131 10.08 7.74 8.04
C ARG A 131 11.26 8.31 8.82
N SER A 132 11.95 9.29 8.24
CA SER A 132 13.02 10.06 8.89
C SER A 132 12.71 11.54 8.83
N ASN A 133 13.06 12.26 9.91
CA ASN A 133 12.94 13.73 10.02
C ASN A 133 11.54 14.27 9.69
N GLY A 134 10.48 13.57 10.12
CA GLY A 134 9.11 13.95 9.80
C GLY A 134 8.77 13.94 8.30
N GLY A 135 9.58 13.26 7.48
CA GLY A 135 9.44 13.21 6.03
C GLY A 135 8.36 12.21 5.56
N HIS A 136 8.53 11.72 4.34
CA HIS A 136 7.56 10.81 3.74
C HIS A 136 7.61 9.41 4.35
N TRP A 137 6.45 8.85 4.61
CA TRP A 137 6.30 7.46 5.02
C TRP A 137 6.69 6.50 3.90
N LYS A 138 7.37 5.42 4.26
CA LYS A 138 7.80 4.34 3.35
C LYS A 138 7.54 2.99 3.99
N ILE A 139 7.11 2.02 3.21
CA ILE A 139 7.12 0.62 3.65
C ILE A 139 8.55 0.13 3.65
N VAL A 140 9.00 -0.35 4.79
CA VAL A 140 10.35 -0.89 4.98
C VAL A 140 10.34 -2.41 5.12
N ASN A 141 9.22 -2.97 5.59
CA ASN A 141 9.01 -4.42 5.65
C ASN A 141 7.51 -4.75 5.60
N LEU A 142 7.18 -5.94 5.15
CA LEU A 142 5.84 -6.51 5.22
C LEU A 142 5.91 -8.04 5.15
N GLY A 143 4.94 -8.71 5.74
CA GLY A 143 4.87 -10.17 5.71
C GLY A 143 3.79 -10.73 6.61
N GLN A 144 3.68 -12.07 6.61
CA GLN A 144 2.82 -12.77 7.55
C GLN A 144 3.33 -12.52 8.98
N GLY A 145 2.38 -12.15 9.86
CA GLY A 145 2.61 -11.98 11.29
C GLY A 145 2.40 -13.25 12.08
#